data_b58c9975ecb541c6a0ad5156140475a7
#
_entry.id   b58c9975ecb541c6a0ad5156140475a7
#
_cell.length_a   1.000
_cell.length_b   1.000
_cell.length_c   1.000
_cell.angle_alpha   90.00
_cell.angle_beta   90.00
_cell.angle_gamma   90.00
#
_symmetry.space_group_name_H-M   'P 1'
#
loop_
_entity.id
_entity.type
_entity.pdbx_description
1 polymer ?
#
loop_
_entity_poly.entity_id
_entity_poly.type
_entity_poly.pdbx_seq_one_letter_code
_entity_poly.pdbx_strand_id
1 'polypeptide(L)'
;MSPRILKAGNLVFWFHGYDVQIESRPSIHVGRDAQNDAADAKIWLEPSIEIARPGRSLSRTELATALRIVEENLDRFREAWYAHKGRANR
;
A
#
# COMPACT_ATOMS: atom_id res chain seq x y z
N MET A 1 12.72 -7.00 1.46
CA MET A 1 12.32 -6.05 2.49
C MET A 1 11.04 -5.35 2.09
N SER A 2 10.15 -5.12 3.05
CA SER A 2 8.84 -4.51 2.79
C SER A 2 8.76 -3.18 3.54
N PRO A 3 9.12 -2.07 2.89
CA PRO A 3 9.24 -0.79 3.57
C PRO A 3 7.89 -0.23 3.96
N ARG A 4 7.82 0.32 5.19
CA ARG A 4 6.69 1.11 5.65
C ARG A 4 6.83 2.52 5.09
N ILE A 5 5.76 3.00 4.47
CA ILE A 5 5.77 4.31 3.80
C ILE A 5 5.12 5.39 4.65
N LEU A 6 4.03 5.03 5.34
CA LEU A 6 3.27 5.99 6.14
C LEU A 6 2.60 5.25 7.30
N LYS A 7 2.51 5.91 8.44
CA LYS A 7 1.68 5.48 9.55
C LYS A 7 0.70 6.60 9.88
N ALA A 8 -0.58 6.30 9.86
CA ALA A 8 -1.64 7.26 10.16
C ALA A 8 -2.55 6.63 11.22
N GLY A 9 -2.42 7.10 12.48
CA GLY A 9 -3.09 6.48 13.60
C GLY A 9 -2.62 5.03 13.73
N ASN A 10 -3.56 4.09 13.70
CA ASN A 10 -3.24 2.66 13.76
C ASN A 10 -3.04 2.04 12.38
N LEU A 11 -3.21 2.81 11.30
CA LEU A 11 -3.06 2.28 9.95
C LEU A 11 -1.62 2.37 9.50
N VAL A 12 -1.09 1.26 8.99
CA VAL A 12 0.27 1.16 8.49
C VAL A 12 0.20 0.92 6.98
N PHE A 13 0.78 1.84 6.21
CA PHE A 13 0.84 1.77 4.75
C PHE A 13 2.24 1.34 4.33
N TRP A 14 2.33 0.26 3.54
CA TRP A 14 3.62 -0.33 3.22
C TRP A 14 3.62 -0.96 1.84
N PHE A 15 4.80 -1.09 1.25
CA PHE A 15 4.98 -1.79 -0.01
C PHE A 15 5.48 -3.20 0.25
N HIS A 16 4.87 -4.17 -0.41
CA HIS A 16 5.40 -5.51 -0.40
C HIS A 16 6.62 -5.54 -1.35
N GLY A 17 7.79 -5.89 -0.82
CA GLY A 17 9.03 -5.83 -1.61
C GLY A 17 8.98 -6.68 -2.88
N TYR A 18 8.36 -7.86 -2.80
CA TYR A 18 8.20 -8.72 -3.96
C TYR A 18 7.33 -8.07 -5.05
N ASP A 19 6.23 -7.44 -4.65
CA ASP A 19 5.34 -6.74 -5.59
C ASP A 19 6.10 -5.64 -6.33
N VAL A 20 6.91 -4.87 -5.61
CA VAL A 20 7.70 -3.79 -6.23
C VAL A 20 8.67 -4.35 -7.26
N GLN A 21 9.25 -5.51 -7.00
CA GLN A 21 10.19 -6.13 -7.92
C GLN A 21 9.55 -6.64 -9.20
N ILE A 22 8.39 -7.30 -9.09
CA ILE A 22 7.82 -8.05 -10.21
C ILE A 22 6.61 -7.41 -10.86
N GLU A 23 5.84 -6.59 -10.12
CA GLU A 23 4.65 -5.97 -10.68
C GLU A 23 4.96 -4.63 -11.32
N SER A 24 4.34 -4.37 -12.47
CA SER A 24 4.44 -3.06 -13.13
C SER A 24 3.37 -2.10 -12.63
N ARG A 25 2.31 -2.62 -12.01
CA ARG A 25 1.19 -1.82 -11.52
C ARG A 25 1.43 -1.44 -10.06
N PRO A 26 1.54 -0.13 -9.75
CA PRO A 26 1.75 0.29 -8.36
C PRO A 26 0.61 -0.11 -7.45
N SER A 27 0.95 -0.58 -6.25
CA SER A 27 -0.01 -0.95 -5.23
C SER A 27 0.55 -0.61 -3.85
N ILE A 28 -0.34 -0.52 -2.86
CA ILE A 28 0.07 -0.31 -1.47
C ILE A 28 -0.73 -1.26 -0.58
N HIS A 29 -0.09 -1.77 0.45
CA HIS A 29 -0.73 -2.61 1.46
C HIS A 29 -1.05 -1.77 2.68
N VAL A 30 -2.15 -2.10 3.35
CA VAL A 30 -2.58 -1.39 4.56
C VAL A 30 -2.95 -2.40 5.63
N GLY A 31 -2.34 -2.26 6.80
CA GLY A 31 -2.64 -3.08 7.96
C GLY A 31 -2.90 -2.24 9.19
N ARG A 32 -3.24 -2.91 10.29
CA ARG A 32 -3.47 -2.28 11.59
C ARG A 32 -2.30 -2.61 12.49
N ASP A 33 -1.68 -1.57 13.06
CA ASP A 33 -0.59 -1.65 14.03
C ASP A 33 0.72 -2.18 13.46
N ALA A 34 0.68 -3.18 12.59
CA ALA A 34 1.87 -3.81 12.00
C ALA A 34 1.57 -4.33 10.61
N GLN A 35 2.63 -4.62 9.86
CA GLN A 35 2.53 -5.23 8.53
C GLN A 35 2.19 -6.71 8.66
N ASN A 36 1.23 -7.18 7.85
CA ASN A 36 0.87 -8.59 7.80
C ASN A 36 0.44 -8.93 6.36
N ASP A 37 1.35 -9.49 5.58
CA ASP A 37 1.13 -9.77 4.17
C ASP A 37 -0.11 -10.65 3.92
N ALA A 38 -0.33 -11.64 4.77
CA ALA A 38 -1.43 -12.58 4.59
C ALA A 38 -2.81 -11.96 4.86
N ALA A 39 -2.86 -10.92 5.68
CA ALA A 39 -4.12 -10.37 6.19
C ALA A 39 -4.41 -8.95 5.70
N ASP A 40 -3.40 -8.19 5.29
CA ASP A 40 -3.56 -6.79 4.99
C ASP A 40 -4.27 -6.55 3.65
N ALA A 41 -4.93 -5.39 3.56
CA ALA A 41 -5.56 -4.95 2.32
C ALA A 41 -4.49 -4.60 1.28
N LYS A 42 -4.81 -4.83 0.01
CA LYS A 42 -3.98 -4.39 -1.12
C LYS A 42 -4.82 -3.45 -1.96
N ILE A 43 -4.26 -2.29 -2.25
CA ILE A 43 -4.95 -1.22 -2.98
C ILE A 43 -4.10 -0.82 -4.17
N TRP A 44 -4.69 -0.87 -5.38
CA TRP A 44 -4.03 -0.37 -6.59
C TRP A 44 -3.98 1.15 -6.56
N LEU A 45 -2.87 1.70 -7.04
CA LEU A 45 -2.67 3.16 -7.12
C LEU A 45 -2.84 3.69 -8.54
N GLU A 46 -2.78 2.81 -9.55
CA GLU A 46 -2.92 3.16 -10.97
C GLU A 46 -3.68 2.07 -11.70
N PRO A 47 -4.37 2.38 -12.78
CA PRO A 47 -4.61 3.72 -13.33
C PRO A 47 -5.55 4.54 -12.45
N SER A 48 -6.27 3.89 -11.55
CA SER A 48 -7.14 4.52 -10.56
C SER A 48 -7.02 3.76 -9.25
N ILE A 49 -7.45 4.38 -8.15
CA ILE A 49 -7.44 3.74 -6.84
C ILE A 49 -8.53 2.68 -6.81
N GLU A 50 -8.12 1.41 -6.61
CA GLU A 50 -9.03 0.27 -6.57
C GLU A 50 -8.57 -0.72 -5.51
N ILE A 51 -9.51 -1.35 -4.82
CA ILE A 51 -9.19 -2.42 -3.88
C ILE A 51 -8.86 -3.67 -4.68
N ALA A 52 -7.61 -4.12 -4.60
CA ALA A 52 -7.18 -5.39 -5.19
C ALA A 52 -7.63 -6.55 -4.29
N ARG A 53 -7.51 -6.36 -2.99
CA ARG A 53 -7.87 -7.36 -1.98
C ARG A 53 -8.24 -6.63 -0.69
N PRO A 54 -9.44 -6.84 -0.13
CA PRO A 54 -9.82 -6.14 1.11
C PRO A 54 -9.06 -6.64 2.33
N GLY A 55 -8.59 -7.89 2.32
CA GLY A 55 -7.93 -8.47 3.48
C GLY A 55 -8.89 -8.66 4.66
N ARG A 56 -8.29 -8.88 5.85
CA ARG A 56 -9.07 -9.04 7.08
C ARG A 56 -8.49 -8.27 8.26
N SER A 57 -7.42 -7.48 8.03
CA SER A 57 -6.81 -6.67 9.10
C SER A 57 -7.66 -5.48 9.48
N LEU A 58 -8.41 -4.93 8.53
CA LEU A 58 -9.15 -3.68 8.71
C LEU A 58 -10.66 -3.94 8.73
N SER A 59 -11.35 -3.21 9.59
CA SER A 59 -12.81 -3.13 9.53
C SER A 59 -13.24 -2.38 8.26
N ARG A 60 -14.54 -2.43 7.94
CA ARG A 60 -15.08 -1.69 6.79
C ARG A 60 -14.81 -0.19 6.92
N THR A 61 -15.01 0.37 8.12
CA THR A 61 -14.76 1.79 8.38
C THR A 61 -13.28 2.14 8.23
N GLU A 62 -12.41 1.27 8.75
CA GLU A 62 -10.96 1.47 8.61
C GLU A 62 -10.51 1.41 7.15
N LEU A 63 -11.09 0.50 6.38
CA LEU A 63 -10.77 0.39 4.96
C LEU A 63 -11.20 1.66 4.21
N ALA A 64 -12.37 2.21 4.52
CA ALA A 64 -12.84 3.47 3.94
C ALA A 64 -11.89 4.62 4.29
N THR A 65 -11.44 4.69 5.54
CA THR A 65 -10.46 5.67 5.98
C THR A 65 -9.14 5.50 5.24
N ALA A 66 -8.69 4.25 5.06
CA ALA A 66 -7.47 3.95 4.33
C ALA A 66 -7.54 4.43 2.88
N LEU A 67 -8.67 4.20 2.21
CA LEU A 67 -8.86 4.67 0.83
C LEU A 67 -8.78 6.18 0.73
N ARG A 68 -9.37 6.90 1.69
CA ARG A 68 -9.28 8.36 1.73
C ARG A 68 -7.83 8.82 1.91
N ILE A 69 -7.09 8.17 2.79
CA ILE A 69 -5.68 8.51 3.03
C ILE A 69 -4.83 8.22 1.78
N VAL A 70 -5.10 7.12 1.09
CA VAL A 70 -4.43 6.81 -0.19
C VAL A 70 -4.70 7.91 -1.21
N GLU A 71 -5.95 8.35 -1.32
CA GLU A 71 -6.33 9.42 -2.24
C GLU A 71 -5.59 10.72 -1.91
N GLU A 72 -5.53 11.07 -0.62
CA GLU A 72 -4.86 12.29 -0.16
C GLU A 72 -3.34 12.24 -0.35
N ASN A 73 -2.74 11.06 -0.42
CA ASN A 73 -1.29 10.87 -0.52
C ASN A 73 -0.89 10.17 -1.83
N LEU A 74 -1.75 10.18 -2.83
CA LEU A 74 -1.56 9.37 -4.04
C LEU A 74 -0.23 9.67 -4.73
N ASP A 75 0.08 10.94 -4.95
CA ASP A 75 1.32 11.33 -5.62
C ASP A 75 2.55 10.88 -4.83
N ARG A 76 2.50 11.05 -3.50
CA ARG A 76 3.58 10.60 -2.61
C ARG A 76 3.79 9.09 -2.70
N PHE A 77 2.70 8.32 -2.70
CA PHE A 77 2.80 6.86 -2.77
C PHE A 77 3.30 6.40 -4.14
N ARG A 78 2.85 7.04 -5.21
CA ARG A 78 3.30 6.72 -6.55
C ARG A 78 4.79 7.02 -6.73
N GLU A 79 5.23 8.19 -6.28
CA GLU A 79 6.65 8.55 -6.31
C GLU A 79 7.50 7.55 -5.52
N ALA A 80 7.05 7.18 -4.34
CA ALA A 80 7.75 6.20 -3.50
C ALA A 80 7.82 4.83 -4.18
N TRP A 81 6.73 4.38 -4.83
CA TRP A 81 6.72 3.13 -5.57
C TRP A 81 7.78 3.11 -6.66
N TYR A 82 7.80 4.15 -7.50
CA TYR A 82 8.76 4.20 -8.60
C TYR A 82 10.19 4.34 -8.12
N ALA A 83 10.42 5.04 -7.02
CA ALA A 83 11.74 5.14 -6.41
C ALA A 83 12.23 3.78 -5.92
N HIS A 84 11.37 3.00 -5.24
CA HIS A 84 11.73 1.66 -4.78
C HIS A 84 11.93 0.70 -5.95
N LYS A 85 11.10 0.80 -6.99
CA LYS A 85 11.24 -0.02 -8.19
C LYS A 85 12.56 0.25 -8.91
N GLY A 86 12.95 1.52 -9.01
CA GLY A 86 14.23 1.89 -9.59
C GLY A 86 15.41 1.29 -8.84
N ARG A 87 15.36 1.29 -7.51
CA ARG A 87 16.40 0.68 -6.68
C ARG A 87 16.42 -0.84 -6.81
N ALA A 88 15.27 -1.46 -6.91
CA ALA A 88 15.14 -2.91 -7.02
C ALA A 88 15.69 -3.45 -8.34
N ASN A 89 15.68 -2.63 -9.38
CA ASN A 89 16.11 -3.01 -10.73
C ASN A 89 17.58 -2.68 -11.02
N ARG A 90 18.32 -2.24 -10.05
CA ARG A 90 19.76 -1.96 -10.20
C ARG A 90 20.61 -3.21 -10.08
#